data_12028e42f189cda4ae6f7ee9aff6a88f
#
_entry.id   12028e42f189cda4ae6f7ee9aff6a88f
#
_cell.length_a   1.000
_cell.length_b   1.000
_cell.length_c   1.000
_cell.angle_alpha   90.00
_cell.angle_beta   90.00
_cell.angle_gamma   90.00
#
_symmetry.space_group_name_H-M   'P 1'
#
loop_
_entity.id
_entity.type
_entity.pdbx_description
1 polymer ?
#
loop_
_entity_poly.entity_id
_entity_poly.type
_entity_poly.pdbx_seq_one_letter_code
_entity_poly.pdbx_strand_id
1 'polypeptide(L)'
;PMDSVVCINCGQCINRCPTAALHANDPTDEIWAAIDDPSKHVVIQTAPSPRAGIAECFDIEPGTALTFEMNTAFRMCGFDKVFDTNFTADLTIIEEGTELLLRLYKALVNKDESAVLPQFTSCSPGWVKYIEHFYPEMLGHVSSAKSPQQMFGSVIKTYYAQKFNLDPADVVTVALMPCTAKKYECNR
;
A
#
# COMPACT_ATOMS: atom_id res chain seq x y z
N PRO A 1 11.70 -2.76 -19.33
CA PRO A 1 10.72 -3.00 -18.27
C PRO A 1 10.96 -4.36 -17.62
N MET A 2 10.86 -4.42 -16.31
CA MET A 2 11.07 -5.66 -15.55
C MET A 2 9.84 -6.59 -15.53
N ASP A 3 8.80 -6.23 -16.27
CA ASP A 3 7.52 -6.96 -16.29
C ASP A 3 7.60 -8.27 -17.09
N SER A 4 8.61 -8.41 -17.95
CA SER A 4 8.82 -9.61 -18.77
C SER A 4 9.71 -10.67 -18.12
N VAL A 5 10.23 -10.41 -16.92
CA VAL A 5 11.12 -11.31 -16.18
C VAL A 5 10.51 -11.70 -14.84
N VAL A 6 10.95 -12.82 -14.28
CA VAL A 6 10.56 -13.24 -12.93
C VAL A 6 11.17 -12.25 -11.92
N CYS A 7 10.35 -11.31 -11.49
CA CYS A 7 10.75 -10.21 -10.60
C CYS A 7 9.67 -9.96 -9.56
N ILE A 8 10.06 -9.86 -8.29
CA ILE A 8 9.16 -9.55 -7.17
C ILE A 8 9.11 -8.04 -6.83
N ASN A 9 9.75 -7.20 -7.62
CA ASN A 9 9.82 -5.73 -7.47
C ASN A 9 10.39 -5.26 -6.11
N CYS A 10 11.29 -6.01 -5.51
CA CYS A 10 11.84 -5.72 -4.18
C CYS A 10 12.81 -4.53 -4.13
N GLY A 11 13.26 -4.00 -5.28
CA GLY A 11 14.16 -2.83 -5.37
C GLY A 11 15.63 -3.11 -5.05
N GLN A 12 16.03 -4.34 -4.73
CA GLN A 12 17.43 -4.63 -4.34
C GLN A 12 18.45 -4.34 -5.45
N CYS A 13 18.07 -4.55 -6.71
CA CYS A 13 18.93 -4.22 -7.86
C CYS A 13 19.14 -2.70 -8.00
N ILE A 14 18.18 -1.87 -7.63
CA ILE A 14 18.31 -0.41 -7.61
C ILE A 14 19.38 0.00 -6.60
N ASN A 15 19.31 -0.52 -5.38
CA ASN A 15 20.27 -0.23 -4.30
C ASN A 15 21.70 -0.74 -4.58
N ARG A 16 21.85 -1.70 -5.48
CA ARG A 16 23.14 -2.32 -5.81
C ARG A 16 23.71 -1.89 -7.15
N CYS A 17 22.98 -1.10 -7.93
CA CYS A 17 23.46 -0.64 -9.22
C CYS A 17 24.59 0.40 -9.06
N PRO A 18 25.84 0.08 -9.43
CA PRO A 18 26.98 0.98 -9.18
C PRO A 18 26.97 2.21 -10.09
N THR A 19 26.23 2.16 -11.19
CA THR A 19 26.14 3.23 -12.19
C THR A 19 24.85 4.04 -12.10
N ALA A 20 23.97 3.74 -11.12
CA ALA A 20 22.64 4.33 -10.98
C ALA A 20 21.77 4.23 -12.26
N ALA A 21 22.05 3.25 -13.14
CA ALA A 21 21.28 3.02 -14.34
C ALA A 21 19.88 2.43 -14.06
N LEU A 22 19.71 1.84 -12.89
CA LEU A 22 18.43 1.31 -12.42
C LEU A 22 17.85 2.26 -11.38
N HIS A 23 16.64 2.73 -11.63
CA HIS A 23 15.91 3.60 -10.72
C HIS A 23 14.44 3.16 -10.64
N ALA A 24 13.78 3.51 -9.54
CA ALA A 24 12.34 3.33 -9.44
C ALA A 24 11.61 4.35 -10.34
N ASN A 25 10.41 3.99 -10.79
CA ASN A 25 9.54 4.98 -11.41
C ASN A 25 9.24 6.10 -10.41
N ASP A 26 9.40 7.35 -10.82
CA ASP A 26 9.16 8.52 -9.99
C ASP A 26 7.90 9.27 -10.50
N PRO A 27 6.78 9.20 -9.78
CA PRO A 27 5.54 9.88 -10.15
C PRO A 27 5.43 11.30 -9.56
N THR A 28 6.52 11.90 -9.08
CA THR A 28 6.47 13.18 -8.35
C THR A 28 5.89 14.30 -9.20
N ASP A 29 6.26 14.37 -10.50
CA ASP A 29 5.73 15.39 -11.41
C ASP A 29 4.21 15.23 -11.62
N GLU A 30 3.72 14.00 -11.71
CA GLU A 30 2.29 13.69 -11.83
C GLU A 30 1.53 14.10 -10.56
N ILE A 31 2.15 13.93 -9.39
CA ILE A 31 1.57 14.33 -8.10
C ILE A 31 1.46 15.85 -8.02
N TRP A 32 2.53 16.57 -8.38
CA TRP A 32 2.50 18.04 -8.40
C TRP A 32 1.46 18.57 -9.38
N ALA A 33 1.40 17.99 -10.58
CA ALA A 33 0.38 18.37 -11.55
C ALA A 33 -1.06 18.15 -11.03
N ALA A 34 -1.28 17.08 -10.24
CA ALA A 34 -2.58 16.85 -9.62
C ALA A 34 -2.90 17.84 -8.48
N ILE A 35 -1.89 18.24 -7.70
CA ILE A 35 -2.04 19.23 -6.61
C ILE A 35 -2.36 20.62 -7.20
N ASP A 36 -1.74 20.96 -8.32
CA ASP A 36 -1.93 22.25 -8.99
C ASP A 36 -3.26 22.34 -9.79
N ASP A 37 -3.93 21.21 -10.01
CA ASP A 37 -5.22 21.18 -10.70
C ASP A 37 -6.39 21.40 -9.71
N PRO A 38 -7.07 22.57 -9.76
CA PRO A 38 -8.15 22.89 -8.83
C PRO A 38 -9.40 22.01 -9.00
N SER A 39 -9.49 21.22 -10.06
CA SER A 39 -10.58 20.25 -10.26
C SER A 39 -10.34 18.94 -9.50
N LYS A 40 -9.14 18.71 -8.98
CA LYS A 40 -8.76 17.48 -8.29
C LYS A 40 -8.81 17.65 -6.78
N HIS A 41 -9.17 16.57 -6.11
CA HIS A 41 -9.11 16.44 -4.67
C HIS A 41 -8.01 15.42 -4.33
N VAL A 42 -6.85 15.91 -3.89
CA VAL A 42 -5.64 15.10 -3.73
C VAL A 42 -5.46 14.70 -2.27
N VAL A 43 -5.51 13.41 -2.00
CA VAL A 43 -5.31 12.87 -0.65
C VAL A 43 -4.06 11.98 -0.60
N ILE A 44 -3.34 12.02 0.52
CA ILE A 44 -2.17 11.18 0.73
C ILE A 44 -2.39 10.25 1.93
N GLN A 45 -1.96 8.99 1.79
CA GLN A 45 -1.78 8.06 2.89
C GLN A 45 -0.30 7.83 3.18
N THR A 46 0.06 7.77 4.45
CA THR A 46 1.43 7.56 4.89
C THR A 46 1.61 6.22 5.58
N ALA A 47 2.60 5.43 5.15
CA ALA A 47 2.99 4.23 5.87
C ALA A 47 3.61 4.59 7.24
N PRO A 48 3.72 3.64 8.19
CA PRO A 48 4.28 3.91 9.51
C PRO A 48 5.76 4.34 9.50
N SER A 49 6.59 3.75 8.64
CA SER A 49 8.04 3.99 8.66
C SER A 49 8.49 5.38 8.17
N PRO A 50 7.85 6.04 7.19
CA PRO A 50 8.25 7.38 6.77
C PRO A 50 8.28 8.40 7.89
N ARG A 51 7.43 8.28 8.91
CA ARG A 51 7.40 9.20 10.06
C ARG A 51 8.70 9.20 10.88
N ALA A 52 9.45 8.11 10.86
CA ALA A 52 10.75 8.01 11.51
C ALA A 52 11.91 8.26 10.53
N GLY A 53 11.72 7.99 9.23
CA GLY A 53 12.75 8.21 8.21
C GLY A 53 12.87 9.66 7.74
N ILE A 54 11.80 10.43 7.77
CA ILE A 54 11.80 11.82 7.28
C ILE A 54 12.70 12.74 8.10
N ALA A 55 13.00 12.40 9.36
CA ALA A 55 13.88 13.16 10.23
C ALA A 55 15.28 13.36 9.61
N GLU A 56 15.78 12.33 8.93
CA GLU A 56 17.10 12.35 8.29
C GLU A 56 17.20 13.37 7.15
N CYS A 57 16.08 13.69 6.50
CA CYS A 57 16.02 14.70 5.43
C CYS A 57 16.18 16.15 5.96
N PHE A 58 16.08 16.35 7.27
CA PHE A 58 16.11 17.68 7.92
C PHE A 58 17.19 17.77 8.99
N ASP A 59 18.24 16.96 8.92
CA ASP A 59 19.35 16.90 9.87
C ASP A 59 18.89 16.70 11.34
N ILE A 60 17.75 16.05 11.51
CA ILE A 60 17.23 15.64 12.83
C ILE A 60 17.73 14.22 13.12
N GLU A 61 17.93 13.91 14.39
CA GLU A 61 18.44 12.61 14.84
C GLU A 61 17.64 11.45 14.21
N PRO A 62 18.33 10.48 13.52
CA PRO A 62 17.68 9.33 12.90
C PRO A 62 16.78 8.57 13.86
N GLY A 63 15.60 8.17 13.39
CA GLY A 63 14.61 7.46 14.20
C GLY A 63 13.70 8.35 15.03
N THR A 64 13.88 9.66 15.01
CA THR A 64 12.95 10.61 15.65
C THR A 64 11.59 10.56 14.95
N ALA A 65 10.54 10.29 15.71
CA ALA A 65 9.18 10.20 15.16
C ALA A 65 8.58 11.58 14.92
N LEU A 66 8.42 11.95 13.65
CA LEU A 66 7.90 13.25 13.19
C LEU A 66 6.49 13.12 12.59
N THR A 67 5.57 12.44 13.26
CA THR A 67 4.23 12.16 12.73
C THR A 67 3.43 13.41 12.42
N PHE A 68 3.41 14.37 13.34
CA PHE A 68 2.60 15.59 13.19
C PHE A 68 3.26 16.61 12.26
N GLU A 69 4.58 16.71 12.33
CA GLU A 69 5.40 17.56 11.46
C GLU A 69 5.28 17.11 10.01
N MET A 70 5.40 15.81 9.75
CA MET A 70 5.21 15.21 8.43
C MET A 70 3.81 15.49 7.88
N ASN A 71 2.77 15.29 8.70
CA ASN A 71 1.40 15.59 8.28
C ASN A 71 1.19 17.09 7.98
N THR A 72 1.84 17.95 8.74
CA THR A 72 1.80 19.40 8.50
C THR A 72 2.52 19.77 7.21
N ALA A 73 3.70 19.18 6.96
CA ALA A 73 4.45 19.39 5.74
C ALA A 73 3.65 18.99 4.48
N PHE A 74 2.96 17.85 4.49
CA PHE A 74 2.11 17.48 3.36
C PHE A 74 0.94 18.43 3.13
N ARG A 75 0.31 18.94 4.19
CA ARG A 75 -0.71 19.98 4.04
C ARG A 75 -0.14 21.27 3.44
N MET A 76 1.08 21.64 3.81
CA MET A 76 1.78 22.80 3.23
C MET A 76 2.16 22.56 1.76
N CYS A 77 2.39 21.33 1.35
CA CYS A 77 2.59 20.96 -0.06
C CYS A 77 1.31 21.06 -0.91
N GLY A 78 0.14 21.20 -0.28
CA GLY A 78 -1.13 21.35 -1.00
C GLY A 78 -2.03 20.12 -1.01
N PHE A 79 -1.70 19.05 -0.28
CA PHE A 79 -2.62 17.91 -0.15
C PHE A 79 -3.87 18.31 0.64
N ASP A 80 -5.05 18.01 0.10
CA ASP A 80 -6.34 18.31 0.74
C ASP A 80 -6.52 17.55 2.05
N LYS A 81 -6.09 16.31 2.09
CA LYS A 81 -6.14 15.48 3.29
C LYS A 81 -4.91 14.57 3.40
N VAL A 82 -4.48 14.37 4.63
CA VAL A 82 -3.40 13.46 5.00
C VAL A 82 -3.96 12.40 5.93
N PHE A 83 -3.76 11.14 5.59
CA PHE A 83 -4.26 9.98 6.32
C PHE A 83 -3.12 9.07 6.76
N ASP A 84 -3.35 8.32 7.82
CA ASP A 84 -2.47 7.25 8.27
C ASP A 84 -2.95 5.91 7.70
N THR A 85 -2.06 5.17 7.03
CA THR A 85 -2.36 3.84 6.50
C THR A 85 -2.74 2.84 7.61
N ASN A 86 -2.38 3.11 8.88
CA ASN A 86 -2.79 2.29 10.02
C ASN A 86 -4.31 2.14 10.12
N PHE A 87 -5.08 3.16 9.75
CA PHE A 87 -6.55 3.06 9.71
C PHE A 87 -7.03 1.91 8.81
N THR A 88 -6.45 1.78 7.63
CA THR A 88 -6.81 0.70 6.71
C THR A 88 -6.05 -0.60 7.00
N ALA A 89 -4.96 -0.55 7.76
CA ALA A 89 -4.35 -1.74 8.33
C ALA A 89 -5.27 -2.40 9.37
N ASP A 90 -5.94 -1.61 10.20
CA ASP A 90 -6.95 -2.13 11.14
C ASP A 90 -8.11 -2.78 10.38
N LEU A 91 -8.56 -2.18 9.27
CA LEU A 91 -9.57 -2.77 8.40
C LEU A 91 -9.08 -4.10 7.80
N THR A 92 -7.82 -4.15 7.35
CA THR A 92 -7.21 -5.38 6.84
C THR A 92 -7.18 -6.48 7.90
N ILE A 93 -6.86 -6.15 9.16
CA ILE A 93 -6.88 -7.11 10.27
C ILE A 93 -8.27 -7.69 10.47
N ILE A 94 -9.31 -6.86 10.39
CA ILE A 94 -10.70 -7.32 10.54
C ILE A 94 -11.08 -8.27 9.40
N GLU A 95 -10.76 -7.92 8.17
CA GLU A 95 -11.07 -8.74 6.98
C GLU A 95 -10.29 -10.05 6.96
N GLU A 96 -8.97 -10.02 7.13
CA GLU A 96 -8.13 -11.23 7.18
C GLU A 96 -8.46 -12.13 8.37
N GLY A 97 -8.72 -11.52 9.54
CA GLY A 97 -9.12 -12.25 10.73
C GLY A 97 -10.48 -12.93 10.55
N THR A 98 -11.44 -12.26 9.93
CA THR A 98 -12.75 -12.84 9.60
C THR A 98 -12.59 -13.99 8.61
N GLU A 99 -11.78 -13.83 7.58
CA GLU A 99 -11.49 -14.90 6.62
C GLU A 99 -10.88 -16.12 7.33
N LEU A 100 -9.90 -15.91 8.23
CA LEU A 100 -9.28 -16.99 8.99
C LEU A 100 -10.31 -17.73 9.86
N LEU A 101 -11.16 -16.99 10.58
CA LEU A 101 -12.20 -17.59 11.42
C LEU A 101 -13.18 -18.42 10.58
N LEU A 102 -13.55 -17.95 9.39
CA LEU A 102 -14.40 -18.69 8.47
C LEU A 102 -13.72 -19.96 7.94
N ARG A 103 -12.43 -19.90 7.59
CA ARG A 103 -11.65 -21.07 7.17
C ARG A 103 -11.55 -22.09 8.32
N LEU A 104 -11.27 -21.65 9.53
CA LEU A 104 -11.22 -22.50 10.72
C LEU A 104 -12.59 -23.14 11.03
N TYR A 105 -13.68 -22.38 10.95
CA TYR A 105 -15.03 -22.88 11.16
C TYR A 105 -15.37 -23.97 10.15
N LYS A 106 -15.06 -23.76 8.88
CA LYS A 106 -15.24 -24.77 7.81
C LYS A 106 -14.45 -26.04 8.12
N ALA A 107 -13.16 -25.91 8.45
CA ALA A 107 -12.29 -27.05 8.68
C ALA A 107 -12.65 -27.83 9.94
N LEU A 108 -12.88 -27.14 11.08
CA LEU A 108 -12.97 -27.77 12.39
C LEU A 108 -14.41 -28.12 12.78
N VAL A 109 -15.38 -27.28 12.45
CA VAL A 109 -16.78 -27.48 12.81
C VAL A 109 -17.53 -28.24 11.72
N ASN A 110 -17.44 -27.75 10.49
CA ASN A 110 -18.12 -28.42 9.36
C ASN A 110 -17.36 -29.64 8.84
N LYS A 111 -16.10 -29.82 9.22
CA LYS A 111 -15.21 -30.88 8.73
C LYS A 111 -15.11 -30.90 7.20
N ASP A 112 -15.10 -29.71 6.61
CA ASP A 112 -15.00 -29.51 5.18
C ASP A 112 -13.53 -29.64 4.76
N GLU A 113 -13.20 -30.71 4.06
CA GLU A 113 -11.85 -31.00 3.57
C GLU A 113 -11.37 -30.00 2.50
N SER A 114 -12.27 -29.20 1.93
CA SER A 114 -11.92 -28.14 0.98
C SER A 114 -11.41 -26.87 1.63
N ALA A 115 -11.47 -26.77 2.96
CA ALA A 115 -10.98 -25.61 3.70
C ALA A 115 -9.45 -25.56 3.69
N VAL A 116 -8.89 -24.52 3.10
CA VAL A 116 -7.43 -24.37 2.91
C VAL A 116 -6.80 -23.69 4.13
N LEU A 117 -5.91 -24.43 4.80
CA LEU A 117 -5.11 -23.99 5.93
C LEU A 117 -3.64 -24.45 5.76
N PRO A 118 -2.64 -23.72 6.28
CA PRO A 118 -2.73 -22.42 6.95
C PRO A 118 -3.14 -21.29 6.00
N GLN A 119 -3.60 -20.15 6.56
CA GLN A 119 -3.81 -18.93 5.80
C GLN A 119 -2.55 -18.07 5.84
N PHE A 120 -2.13 -17.53 4.69
CA PHE A 120 -1.05 -16.55 4.58
C PHE A 120 -1.62 -15.15 4.36
N THR A 121 -1.02 -14.15 4.98
CA THR A 121 -1.40 -12.76 4.76
C THR A 121 -0.97 -12.26 3.37
N SER A 122 -1.67 -11.25 2.83
CA SER A 122 -1.51 -10.78 1.45
C SER A 122 -1.08 -9.32 1.33
N CYS A 123 -0.72 -8.65 2.45
CA CYS A 123 -0.44 -7.22 2.46
C CYS A 123 0.86 -6.80 1.74
N SER A 124 1.81 -7.72 1.51
CA SER A 124 3.08 -7.45 0.82
C SER A 124 3.02 -7.89 -0.64
N PRO A 125 3.05 -6.96 -1.61
CA PRO A 125 2.96 -7.33 -3.03
C PRO A 125 4.19 -8.10 -3.52
N GLY A 126 5.36 -7.89 -2.94
CA GLY A 126 6.54 -8.69 -3.25
C GLY A 126 6.40 -10.14 -2.82
N TRP A 127 5.78 -10.38 -1.66
CA TRP A 127 5.44 -11.72 -1.16
C TRP A 127 4.40 -12.41 -2.06
N VAL A 128 3.34 -11.72 -2.42
CA VAL A 128 2.30 -12.26 -3.31
C VAL A 128 2.91 -12.64 -4.67
N LYS A 129 3.70 -11.73 -5.27
CA LYS A 129 4.41 -12.03 -6.52
C LYS A 129 5.38 -13.21 -6.39
N TYR A 130 6.05 -13.34 -5.25
CA TYR A 130 6.93 -14.47 -5.00
C TYR A 130 6.17 -15.80 -5.04
N ILE A 131 5.01 -15.87 -4.37
CA ILE A 131 4.16 -17.06 -4.41
C ILE A 131 3.67 -17.33 -5.86
N GLU A 132 3.20 -16.31 -6.56
CA GLU A 132 2.71 -16.44 -7.93
C GLU A 132 3.76 -17.03 -8.88
N HIS A 133 5.03 -16.67 -8.69
CA HIS A 133 6.11 -17.14 -9.56
C HIS A 133 6.70 -18.49 -9.17
N PHE A 134 6.84 -18.74 -7.87
CA PHE A 134 7.62 -19.88 -7.39
C PHE A 134 6.78 -20.98 -6.73
N TYR A 135 5.58 -20.64 -6.25
CA TYR A 135 4.70 -21.56 -5.52
C TYR A 135 3.23 -21.32 -5.89
N PRO A 136 2.87 -21.35 -7.19
CA PRO A 136 1.49 -21.05 -7.62
C PRO A 136 0.45 -21.99 -7.00
N GLU A 137 0.82 -23.22 -6.65
CA GLU A 137 -0.03 -24.16 -5.94
C GLU A 137 -0.43 -23.69 -4.53
N MET A 138 0.32 -22.77 -3.93
CA MET A 138 0.06 -22.20 -2.61
C MET A 138 -0.87 -20.98 -2.65
N LEU A 139 -1.29 -20.52 -3.83
CA LEU A 139 -2.15 -19.33 -3.95
C LEU A 139 -3.48 -19.47 -3.19
N GLY A 140 -4.02 -20.68 -3.08
CA GLY A 140 -5.21 -20.95 -2.29
C GLY A 140 -5.06 -20.66 -0.79
N HIS A 141 -3.84 -20.65 -0.28
CA HIS A 141 -3.51 -20.32 1.11
C HIS A 141 -3.42 -18.80 1.36
N VAL A 142 -3.22 -17.98 0.33
CA VAL A 142 -3.10 -16.54 0.48
C VAL A 142 -4.48 -15.95 0.77
N SER A 143 -4.53 -14.99 1.70
CA SER A 143 -5.75 -14.25 1.99
C SER A 143 -6.25 -13.50 0.76
N SER A 144 -7.56 -13.46 0.59
CA SER A 144 -8.23 -12.70 -0.46
C SER A 144 -8.34 -11.20 -0.13
N ALA A 145 -7.99 -10.80 1.10
CA ALA A 145 -8.07 -9.41 1.53
C ALA A 145 -7.07 -8.53 0.77
N LYS A 146 -7.51 -7.32 0.43
CA LYS A 146 -6.63 -6.30 -0.13
C LYS A 146 -5.61 -5.84 0.90
N SER A 147 -4.44 -5.38 0.44
CA SER A 147 -3.47 -4.73 1.33
C SER A 147 -4.04 -3.43 1.93
N PRO A 148 -3.50 -2.93 3.07
CA PRO A 148 -3.90 -1.64 3.63
C PRO A 148 -3.87 -0.49 2.62
N GLN A 149 -2.88 -0.46 1.73
CA GLN A 149 -2.80 0.53 0.67
C GLN A 149 -3.99 0.44 -0.29
N GLN A 150 -4.33 -0.76 -0.74
CA GLN A 150 -5.45 -0.98 -1.66
C GLN A 150 -6.81 -0.80 -0.98
N MET A 151 -6.93 -1.16 0.30
CA MET A 151 -8.13 -0.88 1.09
C MET A 151 -8.35 0.62 1.23
N PHE A 152 -7.27 1.39 1.47
CA PHE A 152 -7.36 2.85 1.50
C PHE A 152 -7.92 3.40 0.19
N GLY A 153 -7.36 3.00 -0.96
CA GLY A 153 -7.86 3.43 -2.26
C GLY A 153 -9.35 3.11 -2.45
N SER A 154 -9.78 1.91 -2.03
CA SER A 154 -11.19 1.51 -2.12
C SER A 154 -12.07 2.37 -1.22
N VAL A 155 -11.70 2.59 0.04
CA VAL A 155 -12.48 3.39 1.02
C VAL A 155 -12.56 4.85 0.59
N ILE A 156 -11.47 5.42 0.07
CA ILE A 156 -11.45 6.81 -0.40
C ILE A 156 -12.35 6.99 -1.63
N LYS A 157 -12.28 6.09 -2.58
CA LYS A 157 -13.08 6.16 -3.82
C LYS A 157 -14.57 5.85 -3.62
N THR A 158 -14.95 5.25 -2.49
CA THR A 158 -16.34 4.91 -2.18
C THR A 158 -16.89 5.74 -1.02
N TYR A 159 -16.62 5.31 0.21
CA TYR A 159 -17.18 5.91 1.43
C TYR A 159 -16.79 7.39 1.60
N TYR A 160 -15.50 7.71 1.46
CA TYR A 160 -15.03 9.08 1.63
C TYR A 160 -15.59 10.01 0.54
N ALA A 161 -15.50 9.61 -0.72
CA ALA A 161 -16.04 10.40 -1.83
C ALA A 161 -17.55 10.67 -1.66
N GLN A 162 -18.31 9.64 -1.28
CA GLN A 162 -19.74 9.79 -0.99
C GLN A 162 -20.00 10.73 0.20
N LYS A 163 -19.25 10.58 1.29
CA LYS A 163 -19.42 11.38 2.51
C LYS A 163 -19.17 12.87 2.30
N PHE A 164 -18.22 13.20 1.41
CA PHE A 164 -17.85 14.57 1.10
C PHE A 164 -18.46 15.10 -0.22
N ASN A 165 -19.34 14.31 -0.84
CA ASN A 165 -20.01 14.63 -2.10
C ASN A 165 -19.02 14.98 -3.23
N LEU A 166 -17.96 14.18 -3.33
CA LEU A 166 -16.92 14.28 -4.35
C LEU A 166 -17.16 13.25 -5.46
N ASP A 167 -16.83 13.62 -6.70
CA ASP A 167 -16.76 12.62 -7.77
C ASP A 167 -15.54 11.73 -7.54
N PRO A 168 -15.68 10.39 -7.43
CA PRO A 168 -14.54 9.49 -7.32
C PRO A 168 -13.50 9.64 -8.43
N ALA A 169 -13.89 10.11 -9.62
CA ALA A 169 -12.98 10.35 -10.73
C ALA A 169 -12.04 11.56 -10.50
N ASP A 170 -12.47 12.52 -9.68
CA ASP A 170 -11.67 13.71 -9.34
C ASP A 170 -10.85 13.55 -8.07
N VAL A 171 -11.04 12.46 -7.33
CA VAL A 171 -10.22 12.16 -6.16
C VAL A 171 -8.94 11.45 -6.57
N VAL A 172 -7.79 12.05 -6.34
CA VAL A 172 -6.47 11.45 -6.55
C VAL A 172 -5.94 10.92 -5.23
N THR A 173 -5.53 9.64 -5.21
CA THR A 173 -4.96 9.01 -4.02
C THR A 173 -3.46 8.81 -4.18
N VAL A 174 -2.67 9.39 -3.29
CA VAL A 174 -1.22 9.24 -3.24
C VAL A 174 -0.84 8.35 -2.05
N ALA A 175 0.14 7.49 -2.24
CA ALA A 175 0.64 6.60 -1.19
C ALA A 175 2.14 6.81 -0.96
N LEU A 176 2.50 7.28 0.24
CA LEU A 176 3.88 7.36 0.66
C LEU A 176 4.30 6.02 1.28
N MET A 177 4.92 5.18 0.46
CA MET A 177 5.31 3.82 0.81
C MET A 177 6.80 3.60 0.55
N PRO A 178 7.58 3.09 1.51
CA PRO A 178 8.99 2.78 1.30
C PRO A 178 9.21 1.52 0.47
N CYS A 179 8.18 0.70 0.29
CA CYS A 179 8.23 -0.55 -0.47
C CYS A 179 8.07 -0.28 -1.97
N THR A 180 9.11 -0.56 -2.77
CA THR A 180 9.07 -0.36 -4.23
C THR A 180 8.02 -1.22 -4.93
N ALA A 181 7.72 -2.41 -4.39
CA ALA A 181 6.68 -3.29 -4.93
C ALA A 181 5.26 -2.70 -4.81
N LYS A 182 5.05 -1.70 -3.92
CA LYS A 182 3.77 -0.99 -3.81
C LYS A 182 3.41 -0.18 -5.07
N LYS A 183 4.41 0.26 -5.84
CA LYS A 183 4.18 0.89 -7.15
C LYS A 183 3.60 -0.08 -8.17
N TYR A 184 4.05 -1.33 -8.15
CA TYR A 184 3.46 -2.40 -8.94
C TYR A 184 2.02 -2.71 -8.49
N GLU A 185 1.78 -2.76 -7.19
CA GLU A 185 0.46 -3.03 -6.63
C GLU A 185 -0.60 -1.99 -7.04
N CYS A 186 -0.20 -0.72 -7.18
CA CYS A 186 -1.11 0.35 -7.64
C CYS A 186 -1.65 0.12 -9.06
N ASN A 187 -0.93 -0.62 -9.89
CA ASN A 187 -1.28 -0.88 -11.28
C ASN A 187 -1.91 -2.27 -11.52
N ARG A 188 -2.15 -3.03 -10.44
CA ARG A 188 -2.66 -4.40 -10.49
C ARG A 188 -4.19 -4.49 -10.40
#